data_05a2dbd34b3880b6cba4dba2ab600236
#
_entry.id   05a2dbd34b3880b6cba4dba2ab600236
#
_cell.length_a   1.000
_cell.length_b   1.000
_cell.length_c   1.000
_cell.angle_alpha   90.00
_cell.angle_beta   90.00
_cell.angle_gamma   90.00
#
_symmetry.space_group_name_H-M   'P 1'
#
loop_
_entity.id
_entity.type
_entity.pdbx_description
1 polymer ?
#
loop_
_entity_poly.entity_id
_entity_poly.type
_entity_poly.pdbx_seq_one_letter_code
_entity_poly.pdbx_strand_id
1 'polypeptide(L)'
;MSDHSLRIDVVTIFPEYLDPLRHALLGKAIEQGILSVGVHDLRDWATGNHKSVDAPPLGGGPGMVMLPEVWGNALDDVASGRAGTELETAAAHRNDKLRHDDVAEIAPRPYDAPVSDNADKPLLLVPTPAGKPFTQADAQAWSREEHIVFACGRYEGIDQRVFEDAQKKYRVQEVSIGDYVLIGGEVAVLVIAEAVTRLIPGVLGNTESHEEDSFSDGLLEGPSYTKPRQWRGLDAPEILLSGDHGKIARWRRDQSLERTRRVRPELIEKAREEGALDKDDLFTLDAAELSTDIGVIMNVVTWEKNQSKVAKKLRRAGYFADTIQVELMDTRCEPDNVLVNQYHATEDGPLLDPVYRVVVEGHTTLSPQQATAAVVKALPGVEYWYGTTRRK
;
A
#
# COMPACT_ATOMS: atom_id res chain seq x y z
N MET A 1 -2.13 14.23 25.86
CA MET A 1 -2.30 15.08 24.69
C MET A 1 -0.90 15.17 24.08
N SER A 2 -0.69 14.78 22.83
CA SER A 2 0.64 14.89 22.21
C SER A 2 0.93 16.37 21.97
N ASP A 3 2.09 16.86 22.41
CA ASP A 3 2.55 18.25 22.17
C ASP A 3 2.96 18.49 20.69
N HIS A 4 2.69 17.54 19.79
CA HIS A 4 3.06 17.65 18.40
C HIS A 4 1.94 18.31 17.59
N SER A 5 2.24 19.45 17.00
CA SER A 5 1.39 20.15 16.04
C SER A 5 2.17 20.33 14.74
N LEU A 6 1.55 20.00 13.61
CA LEU A 6 2.12 20.24 12.29
C LEU A 6 1.64 21.60 11.76
N ARG A 7 2.58 22.41 11.27
CA ARG A 7 2.29 23.60 10.49
C ARG A 7 2.49 23.32 9.00
N ILE A 8 1.50 23.68 8.18
CA ILE A 8 1.58 23.62 6.71
C ILE A 8 1.39 25.03 6.16
N ASP A 9 2.38 25.55 5.45
CA ASP A 9 2.26 26.78 4.67
C ASP A 9 2.26 26.45 3.18
N VAL A 10 1.37 27.07 2.41
CA VAL A 10 1.24 26.86 0.96
C VAL A 10 1.35 28.19 0.24
N VAL A 11 2.35 28.32 -0.64
CA VAL A 11 2.52 29.49 -1.51
C VAL A 11 2.00 29.16 -2.89
N THR A 12 1.01 29.91 -3.38
CA THR A 12 0.30 29.64 -4.65
C THR A 12 -0.21 30.95 -5.27
N ILE A 13 -0.55 30.94 -6.56
CA ILE A 13 -1.28 32.03 -7.20
C ILE A 13 -2.81 31.81 -7.25
N PHE A 14 -3.29 30.71 -6.66
CA PHE A 14 -4.70 30.33 -6.59
C PHE A 14 -5.07 29.81 -5.18
N PRO A 15 -5.11 30.69 -4.17
CA PRO A 15 -5.41 30.30 -2.78
C PRO A 15 -6.70 29.52 -2.60
N GLU A 16 -7.72 29.83 -3.42
CA GLU A 16 -9.03 29.18 -3.37
C GLU A 16 -9.02 27.67 -3.72
N TYR A 17 -8.00 27.18 -4.40
CA TYR A 17 -7.82 25.74 -4.63
C TYR A 17 -7.61 24.96 -3.34
N LEU A 18 -7.17 25.63 -2.27
CA LEU A 18 -6.80 25.03 -0.98
C LEU A 18 -7.97 25.01 0.02
N ASP A 19 -9.15 25.51 -0.35
CA ASP A 19 -10.34 25.49 0.50
C ASP A 19 -10.67 24.09 1.08
N PRO A 20 -10.48 22.96 0.35
CA PRO A 20 -10.68 21.62 0.91
C PRO A 20 -9.90 21.33 2.20
N LEU A 21 -8.76 21.96 2.43
CA LEU A 21 -7.97 21.80 3.66
C LEU A 21 -8.73 22.21 4.94
N ARG A 22 -9.83 22.98 4.82
CA ARG A 22 -10.67 23.46 5.92
C ARG A 22 -11.82 22.53 6.28
N HIS A 23 -12.01 21.45 5.51
CA HIS A 23 -13.20 20.61 5.62
C HIS A 23 -12.86 19.24 6.18
N ALA A 24 -13.93 18.53 6.58
CA ALA A 24 -13.89 17.16 7.04
C ALA A 24 -12.84 16.91 8.14
N LEU A 25 -11.95 15.95 7.96
CA LEU A 25 -10.97 15.54 8.96
C LEU A 25 -9.88 16.59 9.18
N LEU A 26 -9.42 17.24 8.12
CA LEU A 26 -8.41 18.30 8.18
C LEU A 26 -8.94 19.52 8.96
N GLY A 27 -10.18 19.95 8.69
CA GLY A 27 -10.83 21.02 9.43
C GLY A 27 -10.94 20.72 10.93
N LYS A 28 -11.28 19.49 11.29
CA LYS A 28 -11.30 19.07 12.70
C LYS A 28 -9.90 19.09 13.34
N ALA A 29 -8.86 18.69 12.62
CA ALA A 29 -7.50 18.73 13.11
C ALA A 29 -7.04 20.18 13.36
N ILE A 30 -7.48 21.13 12.52
CA ILE A 30 -7.25 22.57 12.72
C ILE A 30 -7.99 23.06 13.98
N GLU A 31 -9.28 22.75 14.12
CA GLU A 31 -10.08 23.12 15.31
C GLU A 31 -9.48 22.58 16.62
N GLN A 32 -8.84 21.42 16.57
CA GLN A 32 -8.18 20.79 17.72
C GLN A 32 -6.76 21.30 17.98
N GLY A 33 -6.20 22.16 17.10
CA GLY A 33 -4.84 22.67 17.23
C GLY A 33 -3.75 21.64 16.90
N ILE A 34 -4.10 20.50 16.29
CA ILE A 34 -3.15 19.48 15.83
C ILE A 34 -2.50 19.92 14.51
N LEU A 35 -3.25 20.61 13.66
CA LEU A 35 -2.81 21.14 12.37
C LEU A 35 -3.01 22.65 12.34
N SER A 36 -2.03 23.36 11.81
CA SER A 36 -2.20 24.76 11.43
C SER A 36 -1.87 24.93 9.95
N VAL A 37 -2.68 25.71 9.20
CA VAL A 37 -2.51 25.86 7.75
C VAL A 37 -2.50 27.34 7.39
N GLY A 38 -1.40 27.81 6.77
CA GLY A 38 -1.28 29.10 6.13
C GLY A 38 -1.36 28.98 4.60
N VAL A 39 -2.20 29.77 3.96
CA VAL A 39 -2.26 29.84 2.49
C VAL A 39 -1.96 31.25 2.04
N HIS A 40 -0.92 31.38 1.20
CA HIS A 40 -0.35 32.66 0.82
C HIS A 40 -0.49 32.87 -0.69
N ASP A 41 -1.06 34.01 -1.09
CA ASP A 41 -1.07 34.40 -2.51
C ASP A 41 0.32 34.96 -2.89
N LEU A 42 1.01 34.28 -3.77
CA LEU A 42 2.33 34.67 -4.27
C LEU A 42 2.34 36.10 -4.84
N ARG A 43 1.18 36.58 -5.34
CA ARG A 43 1.06 37.96 -5.87
C ARG A 43 1.26 39.04 -4.83
N ASP A 44 1.20 38.71 -3.53
CA ASP A 44 1.45 39.69 -2.44
C ASP A 44 2.90 40.13 -2.41
N TRP A 45 3.83 39.33 -2.93
CA TRP A 45 5.25 39.69 -3.08
C TRP A 45 5.61 40.19 -4.48
N ALA A 46 4.65 40.28 -5.39
CA ALA A 46 4.87 40.83 -6.72
C ALA A 46 4.79 42.36 -6.69
N THR A 47 5.73 43.02 -7.37
CA THR A 47 5.81 44.47 -7.49
C THR A 47 5.14 44.97 -8.78
N GLY A 48 4.84 46.27 -8.82
CA GLY A 48 4.25 46.94 -9.99
C GLY A 48 2.75 46.76 -10.12
N ASN A 49 2.14 47.55 -11.00
CA ASN A 49 0.65 47.62 -11.17
C ASN A 49 0.00 46.31 -11.66
N HIS A 50 0.77 45.44 -12.32
CA HIS A 50 0.28 44.19 -12.88
C HIS A 50 0.53 42.98 -11.97
N LYS A 51 1.25 43.15 -10.86
CA LYS A 51 1.62 42.05 -9.95
C LYS A 51 2.06 40.79 -10.70
N SER A 52 2.95 40.96 -11.68
CA SER A 52 3.43 39.84 -12.51
C SER A 52 4.29 38.90 -11.70
N VAL A 53 4.02 37.60 -11.83
CA VAL A 53 4.75 36.51 -11.12
C VAL A 53 5.55 35.64 -12.07
N ASP A 54 5.54 35.93 -13.37
CA ASP A 54 6.10 35.12 -14.43
C ASP A 54 6.71 35.97 -15.55
N ALA A 55 7.64 35.36 -16.31
CA ALA A 55 8.28 35.96 -17.47
C ALA A 55 8.62 34.86 -18.51
N PRO A 56 8.90 35.25 -19.80
CA PRO A 56 9.35 34.31 -20.81
C PRO A 56 10.64 33.57 -20.37
N PRO A 57 10.79 32.27 -20.72
CA PRO A 57 11.98 31.49 -20.34
C PRO A 57 13.25 32.04 -20.98
N LEU A 58 14.35 32.05 -20.24
CA LEU A 58 15.68 32.32 -20.80
C LEU A 58 16.04 31.21 -21.80
N GLY A 59 16.58 31.60 -22.94
CA GLY A 59 16.85 30.67 -24.04
C GLY A 59 15.71 30.53 -25.06
N GLY A 60 14.55 31.17 -24.77
CA GLY A 60 13.36 31.14 -25.64
C GLY A 60 12.55 29.86 -25.44
N GLY A 61 11.46 29.73 -26.18
CA GLY A 61 10.51 28.61 -26.11
C GLY A 61 9.11 29.06 -25.76
N PRO A 62 8.11 28.18 -25.86
CA PRO A 62 6.74 28.48 -25.45
C PRO A 62 6.59 28.49 -23.92
N GLY A 63 5.55 29.16 -23.46
CA GLY A 63 5.19 29.20 -22.03
C GLY A 63 5.90 30.30 -21.25
N MET A 64 5.75 30.27 -19.93
CA MET A 64 6.23 31.24 -18.97
C MET A 64 6.91 30.52 -17.81
N VAL A 65 7.88 31.17 -17.15
CA VAL A 65 8.55 30.65 -15.95
C VAL A 65 8.30 31.62 -14.81
N MET A 66 8.01 31.10 -13.64
CA MET A 66 7.72 31.93 -12.47
C MET A 66 9.00 32.61 -11.95
N LEU A 67 8.88 33.89 -11.60
CA LEU A 67 9.99 34.80 -11.31
C LEU A 67 10.70 34.44 -10.00
N PRO A 68 12.03 34.34 -10.01
CA PRO A 68 12.80 33.97 -8.81
C PRO A 68 12.74 35.02 -7.71
N GLU A 69 12.65 36.32 -8.05
CA GLU A 69 12.59 37.39 -7.06
C GLU A 69 11.31 37.31 -6.23
N VAL A 70 10.15 37.06 -6.87
CA VAL A 70 8.86 36.95 -6.18
C VAL A 70 8.84 35.76 -5.26
N TRP A 71 9.30 34.59 -5.75
CA TRP A 71 9.40 33.37 -4.96
C TRP A 71 10.41 33.46 -3.82
N GLY A 72 11.57 34.06 -4.07
CA GLY A 72 12.59 34.25 -3.04
C GLY A 72 12.06 35.08 -1.86
N ASN A 73 11.41 36.21 -2.14
CA ASN A 73 10.81 37.06 -1.11
C ASN A 73 9.69 36.34 -0.33
N ALA A 74 8.82 35.56 -1.04
CA ALA A 74 7.77 34.81 -0.40
C ALA A 74 8.32 33.73 0.55
N LEU A 75 9.27 32.92 0.10
CA LEU A 75 9.90 31.89 0.92
C LEU A 75 10.69 32.47 2.09
N ASP A 76 11.31 33.65 1.92
CA ASP A 76 11.99 34.37 2.98
C ASP A 76 11.04 34.80 4.11
N ASP A 77 9.87 35.31 3.73
CA ASP A 77 8.87 35.76 4.70
C ASP A 77 8.18 34.59 5.39
N VAL A 78 7.91 33.50 4.69
CA VAL A 78 7.40 32.25 5.28
C VAL A 78 8.41 31.68 6.28
N ALA A 79 9.69 31.56 5.93
CA ALA A 79 10.74 31.04 6.82
C ALA A 79 10.90 31.87 8.10
N SER A 80 10.71 33.20 8.01
CA SER A 80 10.85 34.08 9.14
C SER A 80 9.58 34.27 9.98
N GLY A 81 8.47 33.61 9.61
CA GLY A 81 7.17 33.75 10.24
C GLY A 81 6.51 35.15 10.01
N ARG A 82 7.02 35.92 9.04
CA ARG A 82 6.41 37.22 8.68
C ARG A 82 5.21 37.10 7.75
N ALA A 83 5.11 35.99 7.00
CA ALA A 83 3.88 35.62 6.32
C ALA A 83 2.85 35.24 7.39
N GLY A 84 1.67 35.83 7.38
CA GLY A 84 0.63 35.64 8.41
C GLY A 84 0.36 34.18 8.73
N THR A 85 0.09 33.89 10.00
CA THR A 85 0.06 32.51 10.53
C THR A 85 -1.30 31.85 10.49
N GLU A 86 -2.37 32.55 10.09
CA GLU A 86 -3.72 31.97 10.11
C GLU A 86 -4.35 32.03 8.72
N LEU A 87 -5.16 31.02 8.45
CA LEU A 87 -6.15 31.03 7.39
C LEU A 87 -7.17 32.16 7.64
N GLU A 88 -6.68 33.38 7.73
CA GLU A 88 -7.53 34.52 7.49
C GLU A 88 -8.00 34.44 6.05
N THR A 89 -9.19 34.04 5.95
CA THR A 89 -9.98 33.75 4.77
C THR A 89 -9.60 34.65 3.59
N ALA A 90 -9.28 34.05 2.45
CA ALA A 90 -9.36 34.74 1.14
C ALA A 90 -10.71 35.46 0.92
N ALA A 91 -11.71 35.21 1.75
CA ALA A 91 -12.97 35.93 1.85
C ALA A 91 -12.83 37.30 2.54
N ALA A 92 -11.91 37.49 3.49
CA ALA A 92 -11.66 38.78 4.09
C ALA A 92 -10.96 39.76 3.13
N HIS A 93 -10.09 39.23 2.27
CA HIS A 93 -9.40 40.08 1.27
C HIS A 93 -10.30 40.54 0.11
N ARG A 94 -11.49 39.93 -0.11
CA ARG A 94 -12.43 40.41 -1.12
C ARG A 94 -13.21 41.67 -0.73
N ASN A 95 -13.26 42.01 0.55
CA ASN A 95 -14.06 43.17 1.05
C ASN A 95 -13.24 44.39 1.47
N ASP A 96 -11.91 44.31 1.52
CA ASP A 96 -11.10 45.42 1.87
C ASP A 96 -10.53 46.10 0.62
N LYS A 97 -11.25 47.12 0.16
CA LYS A 97 -10.70 48.14 -0.76
C LYS A 97 -9.71 49.01 0.01
N LEU A 98 -8.63 48.39 0.46
CA LEU A 98 -7.56 49.10 1.16
C LEU A 98 -6.52 49.64 0.19
N ARG A 99 -6.55 50.97 0.12
CA ARG A 99 -5.46 51.90 -0.07
C ARG A 99 -4.20 51.38 -0.77
N HIS A 100 -4.20 51.61 -2.07
CA HIS A 100 -3.10 51.29 -2.98
C HIS A 100 -1.87 52.24 -2.86
N ASP A 101 -1.75 53.05 -1.81
CA ASP A 101 -0.79 54.14 -1.82
C ASP A 101 0.47 53.95 -1.00
N ASP A 102 0.67 52.81 -0.30
CA ASP A 102 1.82 52.61 0.60
C ASP A 102 2.70 51.37 0.27
N VAL A 103 2.77 50.91 -0.98
CA VAL A 103 3.73 49.86 -1.34
C VAL A 103 5.06 50.52 -1.67
N ALA A 104 5.91 50.65 -0.63
CA ALA A 104 7.32 50.96 -0.83
C ALA A 104 7.94 49.87 -1.72
N GLU A 105 8.75 50.27 -2.71
CA GLU A 105 9.57 49.42 -3.55
C GLU A 105 10.33 48.42 -2.68
N ILE A 106 9.96 47.15 -2.65
CA ILE A 106 10.65 46.14 -1.87
C ILE A 106 11.94 45.80 -2.61
N ALA A 107 13.03 46.45 -2.22
CA ALA A 107 14.36 46.13 -2.68
C ALA A 107 14.76 44.72 -2.19
N PRO A 108 15.53 43.92 -2.97
CA PRO A 108 16.07 42.65 -2.54
C PRO A 108 16.83 42.87 -1.20
N ARG A 109 16.41 42.12 -0.17
CA ARG A 109 17.02 42.22 1.15
C ARG A 109 18.28 41.38 1.22
N PRO A 110 19.42 41.89 1.74
CA PRO A 110 20.55 41.05 2.05
C PRO A 110 20.17 40.00 3.09
N TYR A 111 20.50 38.74 2.82
CA TYR A 111 20.22 37.65 3.71
C TYR A 111 21.31 37.50 4.78
N ASP A 112 20.99 37.73 6.03
CA ASP A 112 21.87 37.62 7.19
C ASP A 112 21.37 36.63 8.27
N ALA A 113 20.71 35.52 7.89
CA ALA A 113 20.34 34.50 8.87
C ALA A 113 21.46 33.47 9.06
N PRO A 114 21.75 33.04 10.30
CA PRO A 114 22.75 32.01 10.55
C PRO A 114 22.30 30.67 9.95
N VAL A 115 23.24 29.94 9.35
CA VAL A 115 23.04 28.59 8.86
C VAL A 115 22.87 27.67 10.08
N SER A 116 21.63 27.28 10.40
CA SER A 116 21.38 26.23 11.40
C SER A 116 21.64 24.85 10.79
N ASP A 117 21.95 23.85 11.63
CA ASP A 117 22.08 22.44 11.22
C ASP A 117 20.81 21.97 10.51
N ASN A 118 20.98 21.11 9.49
CA ASN A 118 19.90 20.73 8.55
C ASN A 118 18.62 20.16 9.18
N ALA A 119 18.68 19.67 10.42
CA ALA A 119 17.55 19.06 11.11
C ALA A 119 16.46 20.06 11.52
N ASP A 120 16.82 21.31 11.81
CA ASP A 120 15.91 22.34 12.35
C ASP A 120 15.22 23.18 11.25
N LYS A 121 15.55 22.92 9.98
CA LYS A 121 14.96 23.67 8.87
C LYS A 121 13.59 23.11 8.48
N PRO A 122 12.59 23.96 8.17
CA PRO A 122 11.34 23.51 7.59
C PRO A 122 11.55 22.68 6.31
N LEU A 123 10.64 21.76 6.04
CA LEU A 123 10.64 20.98 4.81
C LEU A 123 9.92 21.77 3.71
N LEU A 124 10.63 22.13 2.63
CA LEU A 124 10.04 22.75 1.44
C LEU A 124 9.77 21.66 0.40
N LEU A 125 8.49 21.41 0.13
CA LEU A 125 8.03 20.48 -0.91
C LEU A 125 7.66 21.26 -2.16
N VAL A 126 8.24 20.82 -3.29
CA VAL A 126 7.96 21.37 -4.61
C VAL A 126 7.26 20.29 -5.45
N PRO A 127 5.92 20.36 -5.59
CA PRO A 127 5.20 19.43 -6.45
C PRO A 127 5.60 19.61 -7.92
N THR A 128 6.19 18.57 -8.50
CA THR A 128 6.60 18.53 -9.91
C THR A 128 6.59 17.11 -10.45
N PRO A 129 6.24 16.86 -11.73
CA PRO A 129 6.35 15.53 -12.33
C PRO A 129 7.77 14.95 -12.33
N ALA A 130 8.79 15.82 -12.29
CA ALA A 130 10.21 15.42 -12.27
C ALA A 130 10.72 15.03 -10.88
N GLY A 131 9.89 15.22 -9.82
CA GLY A 131 10.25 14.93 -8.44
C GLY A 131 10.27 13.45 -8.12
N LYS A 132 10.82 13.12 -6.93
CA LYS A 132 10.74 11.76 -6.37
C LYS A 132 9.27 11.35 -6.17
N PRO A 133 8.87 10.12 -6.55
CA PRO A 133 7.53 9.62 -6.27
C PRO A 133 7.20 9.63 -4.78
N PHE A 134 6.07 10.23 -4.42
CA PHE A 134 5.53 10.26 -3.06
C PHE A 134 5.01 8.88 -2.66
N THR A 135 5.34 8.44 -1.47
CA THR A 135 4.96 7.14 -0.92
C THR A 135 4.34 7.27 0.47
N GLN A 136 3.71 6.20 0.94
CA GLN A 136 3.22 6.12 2.33
C GLN A 136 4.35 6.28 3.36
N ALA A 137 5.56 5.79 3.05
CA ALA A 137 6.73 5.98 3.92
C ALA A 137 7.15 7.45 4.02
N ASP A 138 7.04 8.22 2.93
CA ASP A 138 7.27 9.66 2.96
C ASP A 138 6.18 10.35 3.80
N ALA A 139 4.91 9.96 3.65
CA ALA A 139 3.82 10.49 4.48
C ALA A 139 4.05 10.22 5.98
N GLN A 140 4.50 9.02 6.35
CA GLN A 140 4.86 8.67 7.73
C GLN A 140 6.05 9.48 8.26
N ALA A 141 7.06 9.73 7.44
CA ALA A 141 8.19 10.58 7.81
C ALA A 141 7.74 12.03 8.01
N TRP A 142 6.97 12.56 7.07
CA TRP A 142 6.52 13.97 7.10
C TRP A 142 5.43 14.24 8.14
N SER A 143 4.69 13.25 8.60
CA SER A 143 3.74 13.42 9.70
C SER A 143 4.39 13.74 11.05
N ARG A 144 5.73 13.62 11.13
CA ARG A 144 6.53 13.97 12.32
C ARG A 144 7.23 15.33 12.21
N GLU A 145 7.09 15.98 11.05
CA GLU A 145 7.63 17.32 10.85
C GLU A 145 6.85 18.35 11.66
N GLU A 146 7.54 19.39 12.11
CA GLU A 146 6.89 20.53 12.76
C GLU A 146 6.38 21.55 11.75
N HIS A 147 7.05 21.65 10.59
CA HIS A 147 6.71 22.65 9.58
C HIS A 147 7.01 22.13 8.16
N ILE A 148 5.98 22.10 7.32
CA ILE A 148 6.05 21.79 5.90
C ILE A 148 5.60 23.03 5.11
N VAL A 149 6.37 23.40 4.11
CA VAL A 149 6.06 24.48 3.18
C VAL A 149 5.89 23.91 1.79
N PHE A 150 4.85 24.32 1.07
CA PHE A 150 4.63 23.92 -0.32
C PHE A 150 4.81 25.10 -1.26
N ALA A 151 5.62 24.90 -2.31
CA ALA A 151 5.76 25.85 -3.42
C ALA A 151 4.98 25.35 -4.63
N CYS A 152 3.78 25.88 -4.87
CA CYS A 152 2.91 25.48 -5.99
C CYS A 152 3.33 26.16 -7.29
N GLY A 153 4.13 25.48 -8.10
CA GLY A 153 4.49 25.95 -9.44
C GLY A 153 3.29 25.93 -10.40
N ARG A 154 3.31 26.88 -11.32
CA ARG A 154 2.40 27.00 -12.45
C ARG A 154 3.21 27.24 -13.73
N TYR A 155 2.51 27.24 -14.87
CA TYR A 155 3.14 27.39 -16.18
C TYR A 155 4.21 26.32 -16.44
N GLU A 156 5.40 26.72 -16.92
CA GLU A 156 6.54 25.79 -17.16
C GLU A 156 7.38 25.53 -15.87
N GLY A 157 6.93 26.04 -14.72
CA GLY A 157 7.56 25.84 -13.45
C GLY A 157 8.15 27.10 -12.81
N ILE A 158 8.89 26.88 -11.74
CA ILE A 158 9.57 27.90 -10.95
C ILE A 158 11.04 27.97 -11.38
N ASP A 159 11.61 29.18 -11.47
CA ASP A 159 13.04 29.34 -11.78
C ASP A 159 13.91 28.50 -10.84
N GLN A 160 14.82 27.70 -11.41
CA GLN A 160 15.65 26.75 -10.65
C GLN A 160 16.48 27.40 -9.52
N ARG A 161 16.89 28.64 -9.70
CA ARG A 161 17.66 29.40 -8.70
C ARG A 161 16.92 29.60 -7.39
N VAL A 162 15.58 29.57 -7.42
CA VAL A 162 14.76 29.63 -6.19
C VAL A 162 15.06 28.44 -5.28
N PHE A 163 15.16 27.24 -5.83
CA PHE A 163 15.41 26.04 -5.04
C PHE A 163 16.84 25.98 -4.51
N GLU A 164 17.80 26.47 -5.28
CA GLU A 164 19.20 26.56 -4.86
C GLU A 164 19.35 27.56 -3.69
N ASP A 165 18.70 28.71 -3.78
CA ASP A 165 18.70 29.71 -2.72
C ASP A 165 17.94 29.25 -1.49
N ALA A 166 16.78 28.63 -1.67
CA ALA A 166 15.94 28.13 -0.58
C ALA A 166 16.64 27.07 0.31
N GLN A 167 17.64 26.33 -0.20
CA GLN A 167 18.44 25.38 0.61
C GLN A 167 19.14 26.03 1.81
N LYS A 168 19.35 27.35 1.79
CA LYS A 168 19.89 28.09 2.94
C LYS A 168 18.96 28.05 4.14
N LYS A 169 17.63 27.99 3.93
CA LYS A 169 16.57 28.12 4.95
C LYS A 169 15.70 26.88 5.09
N TYR A 170 15.67 26.02 4.09
CA TYR A 170 14.78 24.88 3.96
C TYR A 170 15.53 23.59 3.62
N ARG A 171 14.94 22.47 3.95
CA ARG A 171 15.23 21.18 3.33
C ARG A 171 14.34 21.07 2.09
N VAL A 172 14.91 21.27 0.91
CA VAL A 172 14.17 21.33 -0.35
C VAL A 172 14.03 19.92 -0.92
N GLN A 173 12.80 19.51 -1.27
CA GLN A 173 12.49 18.26 -1.93
C GLN A 173 11.50 18.47 -3.07
N GLU A 174 11.87 18.04 -4.27
CA GLU A 174 10.96 17.91 -5.40
C GLU A 174 10.19 16.59 -5.28
N VAL A 175 8.86 16.64 -5.42
CA VAL A 175 7.98 15.50 -5.18
C VAL A 175 6.95 15.34 -6.30
N SER A 176 6.76 14.10 -6.76
CA SER A 176 5.75 13.72 -7.75
C SER A 176 4.67 12.86 -7.08
N ILE A 177 3.41 13.09 -7.42
CA ILE A 177 2.29 12.24 -6.99
C ILE A 177 1.90 11.17 -8.03
N GLY A 178 2.65 11.04 -9.11
CA GLY A 178 2.45 10.02 -10.15
C GLY A 178 2.96 10.44 -11.51
N ASP A 179 2.99 9.50 -12.44
CA ASP A 179 3.53 9.66 -13.80
C ASP A 179 2.51 10.35 -14.72
N TYR A 180 2.11 11.55 -14.35
CA TYR A 180 1.20 12.41 -15.13
C TYR A 180 1.48 13.88 -14.82
N VAL A 181 1.08 14.76 -15.75
CA VAL A 181 1.29 16.21 -15.63
C VAL A 181 -0.02 16.89 -15.22
N LEU A 182 0.05 17.70 -14.15
CA LEU A 182 -1.04 18.57 -13.69
C LEU A 182 -0.81 20.00 -14.16
N ILE A 183 -1.87 20.81 -14.13
CA ILE A 183 -1.81 22.25 -14.50
C ILE A 183 -1.02 23.07 -13.47
N GLY A 184 -0.94 22.56 -12.22
CA GLY A 184 -0.24 23.21 -11.10
C GLY A 184 -0.10 22.31 -9.88
N GLY A 185 0.61 22.79 -8.86
CA GLY A 185 0.97 22.02 -7.67
C GLY A 185 -0.15 21.85 -6.63
N GLU A 186 -1.23 22.62 -6.70
CA GLU A 186 -2.23 22.73 -5.61
C GLU A 186 -2.95 21.41 -5.34
N VAL A 187 -3.30 20.64 -6.39
CA VAL A 187 -3.93 19.31 -6.23
C VAL A 187 -2.97 18.34 -5.55
N ALA A 188 -1.68 18.40 -5.89
CA ALA A 188 -0.67 17.58 -5.22
C ALA A 188 -0.52 17.94 -3.73
N VAL A 189 -0.62 19.23 -3.38
CA VAL A 189 -0.68 19.68 -1.97
C VAL A 189 -1.83 19.02 -1.24
N LEU A 190 -3.04 19.01 -1.80
CA LEU A 190 -4.21 18.39 -1.17
C LEU A 190 -3.97 16.90 -0.90
N VAL A 191 -3.44 16.16 -1.89
CA VAL A 191 -3.14 14.72 -1.77
C VAL A 191 -2.10 14.48 -0.65
N ILE A 192 -1.02 15.23 -0.66
CA ILE A 192 0.07 15.06 0.32
C ILE A 192 -0.38 15.48 1.72
N ALA A 193 -1.02 16.64 1.85
CA ALA A 193 -1.50 17.14 3.14
C ALA A 193 -2.50 16.18 3.80
N GLU A 194 -3.42 15.60 3.02
CA GLU A 194 -4.38 14.62 3.54
C GLU A 194 -3.66 13.32 3.97
N ALA A 195 -2.76 12.79 3.14
CA ALA A 195 -2.00 11.58 3.45
C ALA A 195 -1.10 11.74 4.69
N VAL A 196 -0.49 12.91 4.87
CA VAL A 196 0.37 13.22 6.01
C VAL A 196 -0.46 13.45 7.28
N THR A 197 -1.48 14.30 7.21
CA THR A 197 -2.25 14.73 8.38
C THR A 197 -3.00 13.57 9.02
N ARG A 198 -3.55 12.63 8.23
CA ARG A 198 -4.26 11.48 8.78
C ARG A 198 -3.39 10.55 9.64
N LEU A 199 -2.06 10.64 9.51
CA LEU A 199 -1.09 9.86 10.28
C LEU A 199 -0.67 10.52 11.59
N ILE A 200 -1.06 11.79 11.81
CA ILE A 200 -0.75 12.49 13.06
C ILE A 200 -1.64 11.93 14.19
N PRO A 201 -1.07 11.57 15.35
CA PRO A 201 -1.85 11.06 16.47
C PRO A 201 -2.96 12.02 16.91
N GLY A 202 -4.18 11.51 17.03
CA GLY A 202 -5.36 12.28 17.43
C GLY A 202 -6.22 12.80 16.28
N VAL A 203 -5.75 12.76 15.05
CA VAL A 203 -6.53 13.15 13.85
C VAL A 203 -7.58 12.10 13.51
N LEU A 204 -7.21 10.82 13.49
CA LEU A 204 -8.16 9.71 13.36
C LEU A 204 -8.70 9.33 14.74
N GLY A 205 -10.01 9.09 14.85
CA GLY A 205 -10.67 8.70 16.09
C GLY A 205 -10.28 7.29 16.59
N ASN A 206 -9.74 6.44 15.74
CA ASN A 206 -9.19 5.12 16.08
C ASN A 206 -7.76 5.02 15.55
N THR A 207 -6.80 4.92 16.45
CA THR A 207 -5.37 4.78 16.11
C THR A 207 -5.03 3.48 15.40
N GLU A 208 -5.85 2.43 15.55
CA GLU A 208 -5.66 1.15 14.85
C GLU A 208 -6.09 1.19 13.37
N SER A 209 -6.88 2.22 12.97
CA SER A 209 -7.41 2.31 11.60
C SER A 209 -6.34 2.44 10.51
N HIS A 210 -5.18 3.00 10.83
CA HIS A 210 -4.11 3.17 9.83
C HIS A 210 -3.10 2.01 9.82
N GLU A 211 -3.14 1.11 10.82
CA GLU A 211 -2.25 -0.06 10.86
C GLU A 211 -2.68 -1.14 9.85
N GLU A 212 -3.98 -1.24 9.55
CA GLU A 212 -4.54 -2.18 8.57
C GLU A 212 -4.67 -1.58 7.15
N ASP A 213 -4.25 -0.32 6.92
CA ASP A 213 -4.33 0.34 5.61
C ASP A 213 -3.30 -0.22 4.62
N SER A 214 -3.60 -0.06 3.33
CA SER A 214 -2.65 -0.37 2.25
C SER A 214 -1.29 0.30 2.48
N PHE A 215 -0.23 -0.45 2.24
CA PHE A 215 1.18 -0.05 2.39
C PHE A 215 1.70 0.10 3.83
N SER A 216 0.88 -0.05 4.87
CA SER A 216 1.35 0.03 6.26
C SER A 216 2.31 -1.10 6.59
N ASP A 217 2.03 -2.31 6.09
CA ASP A 217 2.87 -3.50 6.18
C ASP A 217 3.50 -3.93 4.84
N GLY A 218 3.49 -3.04 3.85
CA GLY A 218 4.01 -3.26 2.51
C GLY A 218 3.05 -3.95 1.54
N LEU A 219 1.83 -4.30 1.97
CA LEU A 219 0.82 -4.95 1.14
C LEU A 219 -0.36 -4.02 0.86
N LEU A 220 -1.25 -4.44 -0.05
CA LEU A 220 -2.55 -3.81 -0.24
C LEU A 220 -3.56 -4.43 0.74
N GLU A 221 -4.49 -3.63 1.25
CA GLU A 221 -5.58 -4.12 2.11
C GLU A 221 -6.49 -5.14 1.42
N GLY A 222 -7.08 -6.05 2.20
CA GLY A 222 -8.09 -6.99 1.73
C GLY A 222 -9.45 -6.32 1.44
N PRO A 223 -10.46 -7.08 0.99
CA PRO A 223 -11.81 -6.57 0.77
C PRO A 223 -12.54 -6.37 2.10
N SER A 224 -13.30 -5.27 2.21
CA SER A 224 -14.13 -4.96 3.36
C SER A 224 -15.60 -5.35 3.12
N TYR A 225 -16.27 -5.86 4.16
CA TYR A 225 -17.67 -6.26 4.14
C TYR A 225 -18.44 -5.64 5.31
N THR A 226 -19.71 -5.28 5.06
CA THR A 226 -20.63 -4.77 6.07
C THR A 226 -22.03 -5.37 5.92
N LYS A 227 -22.99 -4.96 6.74
CA LYS A 227 -24.40 -5.35 6.67
C LYS A 227 -25.07 -4.75 5.41
N PRO A 228 -26.05 -5.46 4.84
CA PRO A 228 -26.62 -6.75 5.26
C PRO A 228 -25.71 -7.94 4.88
N ARG A 229 -25.88 -9.10 5.55
CA ARG A 229 -25.13 -10.34 5.25
C ARG A 229 -25.24 -10.78 3.78
N GLN A 230 -26.42 -10.64 3.20
CA GLN A 230 -26.68 -10.90 1.79
C GLN A 230 -27.15 -9.63 1.10
N TRP A 231 -26.52 -9.29 -0.04
CA TRP A 231 -26.92 -8.15 -0.85
C TRP A 231 -26.98 -8.56 -2.34
N ARG A 232 -28.15 -8.44 -2.93
CA ARG A 232 -28.42 -8.79 -4.36
C ARG A 232 -28.01 -10.21 -4.74
N GLY A 233 -28.20 -11.19 -3.85
CA GLY A 233 -27.83 -12.59 -4.07
C GLY A 233 -26.36 -12.90 -3.78
N LEU A 234 -25.55 -11.92 -3.37
CA LEU A 234 -24.16 -12.10 -2.98
C LEU A 234 -24.08 -12.16 -1.46
N ASP A 235 -23.46 -13.21 -0.93
CA ASP A 235 -23.25 -13.39 0.50
C ASP A 235 -21.89 -12.81 0.94
N ALA A 236 -21.85 -12.24 2.14
CA ALA A 236 -20.59 -11.97 2.81
C ALA A 236 -19.90 -13.30 3.19
N PRO A 237 -18.55 -13.38 3.14
CA PRO A 237 -17.82 -14.58 3.52
C PRO A 237 -18.20 -15.10 4.91
N GLU A 238 -18.53 -16.40 5.02
CA GLU A 238 -19.00 -17.00 6.28
C GLU A 238 -17.97 -16.89 7.41
N ILE A 239 -16.69 -16.94 7.05
CA ILE A 239 -15.59 -16.79 8.02
C ILE A 239 -15.67 -15.49 8.82
N LEU A 240 -16.12 -14.38 8.20
CA LEU A 240 -16.30 -13.09 8.87
C LEU A 240 -17.41 -13.09 9.91
N LEU A 241 -18.30 -14.09 9.86
CA LEU A 241 -19.43 -14.26 10.77
C LEU A 241 -19.17 -15.32 11.86
N SER A 242 -18.00 -15.99 11.81
CA SER A 242 -17.67 -17.10 12.69
C SER A 242 -17.38 -16.71 14.15
N GLY A 243 -17.02 -15.45 14.41
CA GLY A 243 -16.53 -14.99 15.72
C GLY A 243 -15.10 -15.49 16.07
N ASP A 244 -14.45 -16.26 15.19
CA ASP A 244 -13.08 -16.72 15.40
C ASP A 244 -12.09 -15.67 14.87
N HIS A 245 -11.69 -14.76 15.76
CA HIS A 245 -10.80 -13.64 15.40
C HIS A 245 -9.49 -14.08 14.76
N GLY A 246 -8.93 -15.21 15.18
CA GLY A 246 -7.69 -15.73 14.59
C GLY A 246 -7.85 -16.15 13.13
N LYS A 247 -8.95 -16.88 12.84
CA LYS A 247 -9.25 -17.26 11.45
C LYS A 247 -9.66 -16.07 10.59
N ILE A 248 -10.37 -15.09 11.16
CA ILE A 248 -10.74 -13.86 10.45
C ILE A 248 -9.49 -13.07 10.07
N ALA A 249 -8.54 -12.89 11.01
CA ALA A 249 -7.28 -12.20 10.75
C ALA A 249 -6.47 -12.90 9.65
N ARG A 250 -6.36 -14.25 9.73
CA ARG A 250 -5.66 -15.03 8.68
C ARG A 250 -6.34 -14.87 7.32
N TRP A 251 -7.67 -14.99 7.25
CA TRP A 251 -8.41 -14.81 6.01
C TRP A 251 -8.21 -13.41 5.41
N ARG A 252 -8.23 -12.35 6.24
CA ARG A 252 -7.95 -10.98 5.76
C ARG A 252 -6.55 -10.87 5.19
N ARG A 253 -5.57 -11.46 5.87
CA ARG A 253 -4.18 -11.51 5.39
C ARG A 253 -4.05 -12.25 4.06
N ASP A 254 -4.71 -13.39 3.91
CA ASP A 254 -4.74 -14.15 2.65
C ASP A 254 -5.33 -13.32 1.51
N GLN A 255 -6.44 -12.61 1.75
CA GLN A 255 -7.05 -11.72 0.76
C GLN A 255 -6.16 -10.53 0.39
N SER A 256 -5.44 -9.98 1.35
CA SER A 256 -4.43 -8.93 1.14
C SER A 256 -3.29 -9.43 0.23
N LEU A 257 -2.71 -10.60 0.52
CA LEU A 257 -1.66 -11.22 -0.27
C LEU A 257 -2.11 -11.51 -1.71
N GLU A 258 -3.29 -12.10 -1.89
CA GLU A 258 -3.86 -12.39 -3.22
C GLU A 258 -4.13 -11.12 -4.03
N ARG A 259 -4.69 -10.09 -3.41
CA ARG A 259 -4.90 -8.79 -4.05
C ARG A 259 -3.59 -8.17 -4.46
N THR A 260 -2.60 -8.14 -3.55
CA THR A 260 -1.29 -7.56 -3.79
C THR A 260 -0.58 -8.27 -4.93
N ARG A 261 -0.56 -9.61 -4.92
CA ARG A 261 0.01 -10.42 -6.01
C ARG A 261 -0.60 -10.10 -7.38
N ARG A 262 -1.92 -9.88 -7.42
CA ARG A 262 -2.64 -9.59 -8.67
C ARG A 262 -2.44 -8.17 -9.17
N VAL A 263 -2.40 -7.16 -8.29
CA VAL A 263 -2.45 -5.74 -8.64
C VAL A 263 -1.07 -5.08 -8.59
N ARG A 264 -0.25 -5.47 -7.62
CA ARG A 264 1.07 -4.91 -7.33
C ARG A 264 2.08 -6.04 -7.03
N PRO A 265 2.39 -6.92 -8.00
CA PRO A 265 3.27 -8.07 -7.77
C PRO A 265 4.66 -7.68 -7.27
N GLU A 266 5.16 -6.52 -7.63
CA GLU A 266 6.46 -6.01 -7.17
C GLU A 266 6.51 -5.79 -5.65
N LEU A 267 5.38 -5.55 -4.98
CA LEU A 267 5.32 -5.46 -3.52
C LEU A 267 5.49 -6.83 -2.86
N ILE A 268 4.99 -7.89 -3.49
CA ILE A 268 5.22 -9.27 -3.01
C ILE A 268 6.71 -9.64 -3.13
N GLU A 269 7.35 -9.32 -4.26
CA GLU A 269 8.77 -9.58 -4.43
C GLU A 269 9.60 -8.83 -3.39
N LYS A 270 9.30 -7.54 -3.19
CA LYS A 270 9.94 -6.73 -2.14
C LYS A 270 9.76 -7.35 -0.75
N ALA A 271 8.52 -7.75 -0.39
CA ALA A 271 8.25 -8.38 0.91
C ALA A 271 8.99 -9.72 1.08
N ARG A 272 9.23 -10.49 -0.01
CA ARG A 272 10.07 -11.69 0.00
C ARG A 272 11.55 -11.36 0.26
N GLU A 273 12.09 -10.37 -0.45
CA GLU A 273 13.49 -9.93 -0.31
C GLU A 273 13.78 -9.42 1.11
N GLU A 274 12.83 -8.70 1.69
CA GLU A 274 12.91 -8.17 3.07
C GLU A 274 12.64 -9.22 4.15
N GLY A 275 12.19 -10.42 3.78
CA GLY A 275 11.83 -11.48 4.73
C GLY A 275 10.58 -11.16 5.58
N ALA A 276 9.70 -10.30 5.07
CA ALA A 276 8.50 -9.84 5.75
C ALA A 276 7.32 -10.83 5.68
N LEU A 277 7.44 -11.91 4.87
CA LEU A 277 6.41 -12.94 4.70
C LEU A 277 6.67 -14.13 5.62
N ASP A 278 5.67 -14.54 6.37
CA ASP A 278 5.74 -15.74 7.19
C ASP A 278 5.49 -17.02 6.36
N LYS A 279 5.52 -18.20 7.03
CA LYS A 279 5.31 -19.50 6.36
C LYS A 279 3.90 -19.67 5.81
N ASP A 280 2.91 -19.10 6.47
CA ASP A 280 1.51 -19.18 6.06
C ASP A 280 1.26 -18.21 4.88
N ASP A 281 1.92 -17.05 4.86
CA ASP A 281 1.92 -16.10 3.75
C ASP A 281 2.54 -16.74 2.49
N LEU A 282 3.71 -17.36 2.64
CA LEU A 282 4.37 -18.08 1.55
C LEU A 282 3.52 -19.25 1.04
N PHE A 283 2.81 -19.95 1.94
CA PHE A 283 1.88 -20.98 1.55
C PHE A 283 0.73 -20.40 0.70
N THR A 284 0.08 -19.32 1.13
CA THR A 284 -0.98 -18.65 0.37
C THR A 284 -0.52 -18.22 -1.03
N LEU A 285 0.71 -17.72 -1.14
CA LEU A 285 1.26 -17.23 -2.41
C LEU A 285 1.69 -18.36 -3.35
N ASP A 286 2.27 -19.45 -2.83
CA ASP A 286 2.98 -20.45 -3.61
C ASP A 286 2.25 -21.79 -3.73
N ALA A 287 1.20 -22.01 -2.91
CA ALA A 287 0.42 -23.23 -2.99
C ALA A 287 -0.31 -23.35 -4.32
N ALA A 288 -0.19 -24.53 -4.92
CA ALA A 288 -0.95 -24.91 -6.10
C ALA A 288 -2.07 -25.88 -5.71
N GLU A 289 -3.20 -25.77 -6.38
CA GLU A 289 -4.25 -26.78 -6.30
C GLU A 289 -3.81 -28.00 -7.10
N LEU A 290 -3.69 -29.13 -6.41
CA LEU A 290 -3.27 -30.39 -7.01
C LEU A 290 -4.34 -31.48 -6.83
N SER A 291 -4.43 -32.37 -7.80
CA SER A 291 -5.20 -33.61 -7.73
C SER A 291 -4.24 -34.78 -7.88
N THR A 292 -4.14 -35.62 -6.84
CA THR A 292 -3.37 -36.85 -6.82
C THR A 292 -4.32 -38.00 -7.02
N ASP A 293 -4.14 -38.80 -8.10
CA ASP A 293 -4.95 -39.96 -8.44
C ASP A 293 -4.03 -41.18 -8.50
N ILE A 294 -4.21 -42.07 -7.55
CA ILE A 294 -3.38 -43.29 -7.43
C ILE A 294 -4.21 -44.54 -7.22
N GLY A 295 -3.78 -45.62 -7.85
CA GLY A 295 -4.24 -46.99 -7.56
C GLY A 295 -3.32 -47.59 -6.49
N VAL A 296 -3.86 -48.29 -5.51
CA VAL A 296 -3.11 -48.90 -4.39
C VAL A 296 -3.69 -50.27 -4.04
N ILE A 297 -2.81 -51.23 -3.65
CA ILE A 297 -3.22 -52.41 -2.93
C ILE A 297 -3.21 -52.13 -1.45
N MET A 298 -4.34 -52.33 -0.77
CA MET A 298 -4.43 -51.93 0.65
C MET A 298 -5.40 -52.86 1.39
N ASN A 299 -4.98 -53.31 2.57
CA ASN A 299 -5.80 -54.14 3.44
C ASN A 299 -7.00 -53.35 4.03
N VAL A 300 -8.23 -53.90 3.88
CA VAL A 300 -9.49 -53.30 4.31
C VAL A 300 -9.45 -52.93 5.80
N VAL A 301 -9.05 -53.84 6.66
CA VAL A 301 -9.06 -53.69 8.12
C VAL A 301 -8.06 -52.60 8.52
N THR A 302 -6.90 -52.56 7.86
CA THR A 302 -5.86 -51.56 8.10
C THR A 302 -6.31 -50.18 7.65
N TRP A 303 -7.05 -50.11 6.50
CA TRP A 303 -7.66 -48.87 6.03
C TRP A 303 -8.71 -48.34 7.00
N GLU A 304 -9.72 -49.12 7.35
CA GLU A 304 -10.80 -48.70 8.27
C GLU A 304 -10.27 -48.16 9.60
N LYS A 305 -9.24 -48.82 10.17
CA LYS A 305 -8.60 -48.40 11.43
C LYS A 305 -7.83 -47.12 11.33
N ASN A 306 -7.31 -46.74 10.16
CA ASN A 306 -6.37 -45.62 10.02
C ASN A 306 -6.83 -44.47 9.11
N GLN A 307 -7.96 -44.61 8.37
CA GLN A 307 -8.45 -43.61 7.41
C GLN A 307 -8.57 -42.22 8.04
N SER A 308 -9.04 -42.11 9.28
CA SER A 308 -9.17 -40.82 10.02
C SER A 308 -7.86 -40.10 10.29
N LYS A 309 -6.72 -40.79 10.13
CA LYS A 309 -5.39 -40.23 10.36
C LYS A 309 -4.73 -39.71 9.08
N VAL A 310 -5.27 -40.05 7.91
CA VAL A 310 -4.66 -39.72 6.61
C VAL A 310 -4.56 -38.22 6.40
N ALA A 311 -5.66 -37.48 6.57
CA ALA A 311 -5.69 -36.04 6.44
C ALA A 311 -4.65 -35.34 7.37
N LYS A 312 -4.51 -35.84 8.61
CA LYS A 312 -3.51 -35.32 9.55
C LYS A 312 -2.06 -35.59 9.11
N LYS A 313 -1.81 -36.77 8.52
CA LYS A 313 -0.48 -37.11 7.97
C LYS A 313 -0.14 -36.25 6.76
N LEU A 314 -1.11 -36.05 5.85
CA LEU A 314 -0.96 -35.18 4.68
C LEU A 314 -0.65 -33.74 5.10
N ARG A 315 -1.41 -33.18 6.04
CA ARG A 315 -1.16 -31.83 6.57
C ARG A 315 0.26 -31.70 7.15
N ARG A 316 0.77 -32.71 7.87
CA ARG A 316 2.15 -32.71 8.39
C ARG A 316 3.20 -32.79 7.28
N ALA A 317 2.85 -33.33 6.13
CA ALA A 317 3.72 -33.37 4.96
C ALA A 317 3.62 -32.10 4.09
N GLY A 318 2.77 -31.12 4.46
CA GLY A 318 2.57 -29.88 3.71
C GLY A 318 1.52 -30.01 2.59
N TYR A 319 0.69 -31.07 2.59
CA TYR A 319 -0.43 -31.26 1.67
C TYR A 319 -1.75 -31.03 2.44
N PHE A 320 -2.46 -29.94 2.14
CA PHE A 320 -3.74 -29.61 2.75
C PHE A 320 -4.86 -30.16 1.87
N ALA A 321 -5.32 -31.36 2.20
CA ALA A 321 -6.36 -32.06 1.45
C ALA A 321 -7.74 -31.46 1.74
N ASP A 322 -8.44 -31.02 0.69
CA ASP A 322 -9.83 -30.59 0.72
C ASP A 322 -10.76 -31.79 0.63
N THR A 323 -10.43 -32.73 -0.24
CA THR A 323 -11.17 -33.98 -0.40
C THR A 323 -10.23 -35.19 -0.44
N ILE A 324 -10.68 -36.32 0.12
CA ILE A 324 -10.03 -37.62 0.02
C ILE A 324 -11.13 -38.63 -0.35
N GLN A 325 -11.10 -39.09 -1.57
CA GLN A 325 -12.03 -40.11 -2.09
C GLN A 325 -11.31 -41.45 -2.20
N VAL A 326 -11.95 -42.53 -1.75
CA VAL A 326 -11.41 -43.88 -1.80
C VAL A 326 -12.49 -44.79 -2.35
N GLU A 327 -12.23 -45.36 -3.52
CA GLU A 327 -13.15 -46.23 -4.23
C GLU A 327 -12.56 -47.63 -4.38
N LEU A 328 -13.36 -48.64 -4.08
CA LEU A 328 -13.01 -50.02 -4.36
C LEU A 328 -13.09 -50.24 -5.87
N MET A 329 -11.99 -50.57 -6.53
CA MET A 329 -11.97 -50.73 -7.98
C MET A 329 -12.48 -52.11 -8.44
N ASP A 330 -11.91 -53.16 -7.98
CA ASP A 330 -12.38 -54.55 -8.13
C ASP A 330 -11.57 -55.47 -7.22
N THR A 331 -12.19 -56.53 -6.76
CA THR A 331 -11.52 -57.59 -6.01
C THR A 331 -11.12 -58.77 -6.90
N ARG A 332 -11.49 -58.72 -8.19
CA ARG A 332 -11.16 -59.78 -9.16
C ARG A 332 -9.88 -59.42 -9.91
N CYS A 333 -8.95 -60.36 -9.95
CA CYS A 333 -7.70 -60.23 -10.68
C CYS A 333 -7.98 -60.08 -12.19
N GLU A 334 -8.04 -58.88 -12.71
CA GLU A 334 -7.95 -58.64 -14.14
C GLU A 334 -6.49 -58.84 -14.56
N PRO A 335 -6.22 -59.70 -15.57
CA PRO A 335 -4.87 -60.08 -16.00
C PRO A 335 -3.98 -58.89 -16.42
N ASP A 336 -4.61 -57.78 -16.79
CA ASP A 336 -3.93 -56.58 -17.30
C ASP A 336 -3.73 -55.44 -16.24
N ASN A 337 -4.10 -55.70 -14.97
CA ASN A 337 -3.95 -54.70 -13.94
C ASN A 337 -2.47 -54.54 -13.52
N VAL A 338 -1.91 -53.34 -13.68
CA VAL A 338 -0.51 -53.07 -13.41
C VAL A 338 -0.11 -53.41 -11.97
N LEU A 339 -0.99 -53.18 -10.98
CA LEU A 339 -0.73 -53.48 -9.56
C LEU A 339 -0.70 -55.00 -9.32
N VAL A 340 -1.61 -55.71 -9.91
CA VAL A 340 -1.66 -57.19 -9.82
C VAL A 340 -0.40 -57.79 -10.41
N ASN A 341 0.05 -57.27 -11.55
CA ASN A 341 1.29 -57.72 -12.19
C ASN A 341 2.53 -57.34 -11.36
N GLN A 342 2.57 -56.17 -10.72
CA GLN A 342 3.64 -55.80 -9.81
C GLN A 342 3.70 -56.71 -8.59
N TYR A 343 2.55 -57.04 -7.98
CA TYR A 343 2.47 -57.95 -6.86
C TYR A 343 3.01 -59.35 -7.23
N HIS A 344 2.54 -59.95 -8.32
CA HIS A 344 2.99 -61.26 -8.76
C HIS A 344 4.43 -61.34 -9.29
N ALA A 345 5.04 -60.18 -9.58
CA ALA A 345 6.47 -60.10 -9.91
C ALA A 345 7.39 -60.21 -8.68
N THR A 346 6.84 -59.96 -7.49
CA THR A 346 7.62 -59.92 -6.23
C THR A 346 7.14 -60.90 -5.19
N GLU A 347 5.90 -61.35 -5.24
CA GLU A 347 5.26 -62.24 -4.27
C GLU A 347 4.74 -63.51 -4.90
N ASP A 348 5.05 -64.62 -4.25
CA ASP A 348 4.51 -65.94 -4.61
C ASP A 348 3.18 -66.18 -3.86
N GLY A 349 2.06 -66.15 -4.56
CA GLY A 349 0.76 -66.43 -3.97
C GLY A 349 -0.38 -65.57 -4.50
N PRO A 350 -1.64 -65.90 -4.10
CA PRO A 350 -2.78 -65.11 -4.55
C PRO A 350 -2.84 -63.76 -3.88
N LEU A 351 -3.16 -62.70 -4.63
CA LEU A 351 -3.45 -61.39 -4.07
C LEU A 351 -4.77 -61.44 -3.27
N LEU A 352 -4.66 -61.23 -1.95
CA LEU A 352 -5.82 -61.28 -1.02
C LEU A 352 -6.40 -59.90 -0.75
N ASP A 353 -5.59 -58.86 -0.82
CA ASP A 353 -6.01 -57.48 -0.55
C ASP A 353 -6.60 -56.82 -1.80
N PRO A 354 -7.67 -56.04 -1.65
CA PRO A 354 -8.33 -55.37 -2.77
C PRO A 354 -7.52 -54.19 -3.31
N VAL A 355 -7.82 -53.83 -4.57
CA VAL A 355 -7.28 -52.64 -5.22
C VAL A 355 -8.25 -51.47 -5.00
N TYR A 356 -7.71 -50.38 -4.52
CA TYR A 356 -8.43 -49.10 -4.34
C TYR A 356 -7.89 -48.03 -5.27
N ARG A 357 -8.80 -47.17 -5.74
CA ARG A 357 -8.44 -45.88 -6.30
C ARG A 357 -8.54 -44.82 -5.21
N VAL A 358 -7.49 -44.04 -5.00
CA VAL A 358 -7.44 -42.94 -4.03
C VAL A 358 -7.23 -41.63 -4.78
N VAL A 359 -8.19 -40.72 -4.66
CA VAL A 359 -8.09 -39.36 -5.22
C VAL A 359 -8.01 -38.39 -4.05
N VAL A 360 -6.94 -37.61 -4.02
CA VAL A 360 -6.73 -36.55 -3.04
C VAL A 360 -6.64 -35.22 -3.77
N GLU A 361 -7.55 -34.30 -3.46
CA GLU A 361 -7.54 -32.94 -3.98
C GLU A 361 -7.26 -31.98 -2.86
N GLY A 362 -6.47 -30.94 -3.14
CA GLY A 362 -6.11 -29.95 -2.15
C GLY A 362 -4.97 -29.03 -2.57
N HIS A 363 -4.49 -28.27 -1.62
CA HIS A 363 -3.48 -27.22 -1.82
C HIS A 363 -2.15 -27.62 -1.19
N THR A 364 -1.04 -27.35 -1.92
CA THR A 364 0.31 -27.67 -1.42
C THR A 364 1.38 -26.89 -2.18
N THR A 365 2.50 -26.63 -1.52
CA THR A 365 3.73 -26.10 -2.13
C THR A 365 4.65 -27.22 -2.64
N LEU A 366 4.29 -28.47 -2.46
CA LEU A 366 5.05 -29.61 -2.95
C LEU A 366 5.01 -29.70 -4.48
N SER A 367 6.10 -30.19 -5.08
CA SER A 367 6.05 -30.59 -6.51
C SER A 367 5.07 -31.74 -6.70
N PRO A 368 4.56 -31.99 -7.94
CA PRO A 368 3.67 -33.10 -8.19
C PRO A 368 4.25 -34.46 -7.74
N GLN A 369 5.54 -34.71 -7.95
CA GLN A 369 6.19 -35.95 -7.52
C GLN A 369 6.23 -36.05 -5.99
N GLN A 370 6.56 -34.96 -5.30
CA GLN A 370 6.57 -34.93 -3.83
C GLN A 370 5.17 -35.09 -3.25
N ALA A 371 4.16 -34.47 -3.89
CA ALA A 371 2.76 -34.61 -3.51
C ALA A 371 2.28 -36.08 -3.64
N THR A 372 2.58 -36.78 -4.77
CA THR A 372 2.31 -38.22 -4.93
C THR A 372 2.97 -39.01 -3.81
N ALA A 373 4.25 -38.80 -3.55
CA ALA A 373 4.99 -39.49 -2.48
C ALA A 373 4.38 -39.25 -1.09
N ALA A 374 3.93 -38.01 -0.82
CA ALA A 374 3.27 -37.65 0.43
C ALA A 374 1.94 -38.38 0.62
N VAL A 375 1.13 -38.51 -0.46
CA VAL A 375 -0.13 -39.23 -0.43
C VAL A 375 0.12 -40.72 -0.17
N VAL A 376 1.01 -41.37 -0.93
CA VAL A 376 1.37 -42.79 -0.73
C VAL A 376 1.83 -43.02 0.71
N LYS A 377 2.74 -42.21 1.25
CA LYS A 377 3.26 -42.32 2.62
C LYS A 377 2.19 -42.10 3.68
N ALA A 378 1.16 -41.32 3.40
CA ALA A 378 0.07 -41.05 4.33
C ALA A 378 -0.88 -42.24 4.47
N LEU A 379 -1.04 -43.02 3.40
CA LEU A 379 -1.89 -44.20 3.38
C LEU A 379 -1.30 -45.34 4.24
N PRO A 380 -2.11 -46.14 4.88
CA PRO A 380 -1.62 -47.21 5.75
C PRO A 380 -1.29 -48.50 4.98
N GLY A 381 -0.08 -49.03 5.14
CA GLY A 381 0.31 -50.37 4.65
C GLY A 381 0.30 -50.49 3.13
N VAL A 382 0.59 -49.45 2.40
CA VAL A 382 0.66 -49.43 0.93
C VAL A 382 2.08 -49.80 0.50
N GLU A 383 2.25 -50.90 -0.16
CA GLU A 383 3.51 -51.38 -0.74
C GLU A 383 3.50 -51.29 -2.26
N TYR A 384 2.34 -51.56 -2.86
CA TYR A 384 2.13 -51.52 -4.31
C TYR A 384 1.19 -50.38 -4.68
N TRP A 385 1.65 -49.51 -5.59
CA TRP A 385 0.89 -48.37 -6.06
C TRP A 385 1.33 -47.93 -7.45
N TYR A 386 0.44 -47.22 -8.14
CA TYR A 386 0.75 -46.46 -9.36
C TYR A 386 -0.15 -45.24 -9.45
N GLY A 387 0.29 -44.24 -10.15
CA GLY A 387 -0.49 -43.06 -10.40
C GLY A 387 0.36 -41.75 -10.33
N THR A 388 -0.30 -40.63 -10.34
CA THR A 388 0.38 -39.35 -10.47
C THR A 388 -0.42 -38.23 -9.87
N THR A 389 0.25 -37.09 -9.67
CA THR A 389 -0.35 -35.82 -9.28
C THR A 389 -0.31 -34.85 -10.45
N ARG A 390 -1.41 -34.12 -10.67
CA ARG A 390 -1.51 -33.05 -11.68
C ARG A 390 -2.01 -31.78 -11.04
N ARG A 391 -1.64 -30.64 -11.63
CA ARG A 391 -2.26 -29.35 -11.32
C ARG A 391 -3.69 -29.34 -11.85
N LYS A 392 -4.61 -28.80 -11.06
CA LYS A 392 -5.98 -28.50 -11.50
C LYS A 392 -6.06 -27.26 -12.35
#